data_26c11e28f13ba18c7e822b60a71d030f
#
_entry.id   26c11e28f13ba18c7e822b60a71d030f
#
_cell.length_a   1.000
_cell.length_b   1.000
_cell.length_c   1.000
_cell.angle_alpha   90.00
_cell.angle_beta   90.00
_cell.angle_gamma   90.00
#
_symmetry.space_group_name_H-M   'P 1'
#
loop_
_entity.id
_entity.type
_entity.pdbx_description
1 polymer ?
#
loop_
_entity_poly.entity_id
_entity_poly.type
_entity_poly.pdbx_seq_one_letter_code
_entity_poly.pdbx_strand_id
1 'polypeptide(L)'
;MKIKTPFSYMEETEIISVNGNVATVKGYVADRSGRREVVRDFPVNALRENEYREEVIAENNRFGNMIDWNGHIIEKSIINSQLLNFYLKNEEGNINLSPEYQRDFVWTLKQKQEYIMALLKSRAEIRPVFIQEFNGENEKFEVVDGKQRLSSIFGFINDEFPLEDGTFFSQLSEKDVEKILHFNVEYTRFISFSDKIPYDFKLELFLEINVKGTEMSKEQINKVKKMAKNI
;
A
#
# COMPACT_ATOMS: atom_id res chain seq x y z
N MET A 1 3.25 13.74 28.64
CA MET A 1 2.64 14.11 27.33
C MET A 1 1.62 13.04 26.99
N LYS A 2 0.37 13.44 26.76
CA LYS A 2 -0.71 12.46 26.45
C LYS A 2 -0.70 12.21 24.96
N ILE A 3 -0.48 10.97 24.56
CA ILE A 3 -0.49 10.55 23.15
C ILE A 3 -1.67 9.62 22.88
N LYS A 4 -2.13 9.59 21.64
CA LYS A 4 -3.07 8.59 21.16
C LYS A 4 -2.30 7.47 20.48
N THR A 5 -2.45 6.24 20.96
CA THR A 5 -1.94 5.07 20.27
C THR A 5 -2.84 4.70 19.09
N PRO A 6 -2.36 3.95 18.09
CA PRO A 6 -3.17 3.48 16.97
C PRO A 6 -4.32 2.56 17.40
N PHE A 7 -4.30 2.13 18.66
CA PHE A 7 -5.33 1.24 19.20
C PHE A 7 -6.23 2.00 20.17
N SER A 8 -7.50 2.10 19.85
CA SER A 8 -8.53 2.80 20.63
C SER A 8 -8.75 2.25 22.04
N TYR A 9 -8.11 1.12 22.37
CA TYR A 9 -8.28 0.47 23.68
C TYR A 9 -7.28 0.92 24.76
N MET A 10 -6.27 1.73 24.41
CA MET A 10 -5.36 2.32 25.40
C MET A 10 -5.76 3.77 25.70
N GLU A 11 -5.97 4.05 26.99
CA GLU A 11 -6.31 5.37 27.50
C GLU A 11 -5.13 6.01 28.23
N GLU A 12 -5.12 7.34 28.33
CA GLU A 12 -4.12 8.13 29.10
C GLU A 12 -2.68 7.72 28.81
N THR A 13 -2.32 7.65 27.53
CA THR A 13 -1.04 7.15 27.10
C THR A 13 0.06 8.22 27.18
N GLU A 14 1.26 7.80 27.59
CA GLU A 14 2.47 8.62 27.59
C GLU A 14 3.67 7.85 27.06
N ILE A 15 4.58 8.51 26.36
CA ILE A 15 5.85 7.93 25.95
C ILE A 15 6.83 7.96 27.13
N ILE A 16 7.40 6.80 27.47
CA ILE A 16 8.41 6.69 28.51
C ILE A 16 9.85 6.57 27.95
N SER A 17 9.99 6.07 26.75
CA SER A 17 11.29 6.01 26.06
C SER A 17 11.12 5.86 24.56
N VAL A 18 12.16 6.26 23.79
CA VAL A 18 12.26 6.03 22.36
C VAL A 18 13.62 5.44 22.07
N ASN A 19 13.64 4.37 21.29
CA ASN A 19 14.86 3.73 20.82
C ASN A 19 14.77 3.45 19.33
N GLY A 20 15.42 4.28 18.52
CA GLY A 20 15.30 4.24 17.07
C GLY A 20 13.85 4.49 16.63
N ASN A 21 13.28 3.56 15.89
CA ASN A 21 11.92 3.64 15.35
C ASN A 21 10.84 3.05 16.28
N VAL A 22 11.19 2.72 17.52
CA VAL A 22 10.29 2.13 18.52
C VAL A 22 10.17 3.05 19.71
N ALA A 23 8.93 3.42 20.05
CA ALA A 23 8.59 4.13 21.27
C ALA A 23 7.95 3.17 22.26
N THR A 24 8.44 3.18 23.48
CA THR A 24 7.81 2.47 24.60
C THR A 24 6.76 3.40 25.23
N VAL A 25 5.52 2.97 25.19
CA VAL A 25 4.36 3.73 25.62
C VAL A 25 3.72 3.07 26.83
N LYS A 26 3.47 3.85 27.85
CA LYS A 26 2.69 3.47 29.03
C LYS A 26 1.26 4.01 28.89
N GLY A 27 0.28 3.23 29.27
CA GLY A 27 -1.13 3.64 29.26
C GLY A 27 -2.00 2.67 30.05
N TYR A 28 -3.30 2.85 29.95
CA TYR A 28 -4.28 2.02 30.66
C TYR A 28 -5.18 1.28 29.67
N VAL A 29 -5.45 0.02 29.98
CA VAL A 29 -6.43 -0.79 29.26
C VAL A 29 -7.54 -1.17 30.24
N ALA A 30 -8.77 -0.92 29.83
CA ALA A 30 -9.96 -1.36 30.57
C ALA A 30 -10.50 -2.65 29.94
N ASP A 31 -10.66 -3.69 30.76
CA ASP A 31 -11.30 -4.95 30.39
C ASP A 31 -12.33 -5.38 31.47
N ARG A 32 -12.91 -6.55 31.31
CA ARG A 32 -13.89 -7.08 32.27
C ARG A 32 -13.35 -7.28 33.70
N SER A 33 -12.03 -7.31 33.87
CA SER A 33 -11.36 -7.45 35.17
C SER A 33 -11.00 -6.11 35.82
N GLY A 34 -11.24 -5.00 35.12
CA GLY A 34 -10.97 -3.64 35.58
C GLY A 34 -9.93 -2.92 34.75
N ARG A 35 -9.52 -1.74 35.20
CA ARG A 35 -8.51 -0.89 34.55
C ARG A 35 -7.12 -1.25 35.04
N ARG A 36 -6.20 -1.58 34.12
CA ARG A 36 -4.81 -1.91 34.45
C ARG A 36 -3.82 -1.11 33.62
N GLU A 37 -2.68 -0.81 34.22
CA GLU A 37 -1.56 -0.19 33.52
C GLU A 37 -0.88 -1.21 32.60
N VAL A 38 -0.53 -0.75 31.40
CA VAL A 38 0.21 -1.52 30.42
C VAL A 38 1.33 -0.69 29.83
N VAL A 39 2.45 -1.35 29.54
CA VAL A 39 3.58 -0.77 28.84
C VAL A 39 3.76 -1.56 27.54
N ARG A 40 3.80 -0.89 26.40
CA ARG A 40 3.93 -1.53 25.10
C ARG A 40 4.82 -0.73 24.18
N ASP A 41 5.51 -1.45 23.30
CA ASP A 41 6.28 -0.86 22.23
C ASP A 41 5.41 -0.65 21.00
N PHE A 42 5.52 0.55 20.43
CA PHE A 42 4.85 0.93 19.20
C PHE A 42 5.89 1.50 18.22
N PRO A 43 5.72 1.27 16.92
CA PRO A 43 6.42 2.07 15.94
C PRO A 43 6.12 3.54 16.19
N VAL A 44 7.15 4.36 16.21
CA VAL A 44 7.00 5.79 16.53
C VAL A 44 6.04 6.48 15.58
N ASN A 45 6.05 6.09 14.31
CA ASN A 45 5.14 6.58 13.27
C ASN A 45 3.66 6.20 13.48
N ALA A 46 3.37 5.25 14.38
CA ALA A 46 2.01 4.89 14.74
C ALA A 46 1.43 5.75 15.88
N LEU A 47 2.22 6.66 16.47
CA LEU A 47 1.80 7.51 17.57
C LEU A 47 1.28 8.85 17.05
N ARG A 48 0.14 9.31 17.59
CA ARG A 48 -0.58 10.50 17.09
C ARG A 48 -0.50 11.65 18.08
N GLU A 49 0.57 12.46 18.07
CA GLU A 49 0.54 13.81 18.67
C GLU A 49 1.49 14.82 18.02
N ASN A 50 1.07 16.11 18.03
CA ASN A 50 1.70 17.13 17.20
C ASN A 50 3.10 17.57 17.67
N GLU A 51 3.39 17.61 18.94
CA GLU A 51 4.70 18.08 19.44
C GLU A 51 5.82 17.04 19.28
N TYR A 52 5.47 15.76 19.40
CA TYR A 52 6.42 14.66 19.21
C TYR A 52 6.71 14.38 17.74
N ARG A 53 5.84 14.88 16.87
CA ARG A 53 5.91 14.70 15.42
C ARG A 53 7.21 15.25 14.84
N GLU A 54 7.69 16.42 15.30
CA GLU A 54 8.88 17.07 14.76
C GLU A 54 10.18 16.33 15.11
N GLU A 55 10.32 15.85 16.35
CA GLU A 55 11.51 15.08 16.77
C GLU A 55 11.57 13.72 16.07
N VAL A 56 10.43 13.04 15.96
CA VAL A 56 10.29 11.76 15.26
C VAL A 56 10.54 11.91 13.77
N ILE A 57 10.03 12.97 13.15
CA ILE A 57 10.30 13.28 11.74
C ILE A 57 11.78 13.52 11.52
N ALA A 58 12.44 14.28 12.41
CA ALA A 58 13.88 14.55 12.33
C ALA A 58 14.71 13.27 12.47
N GLU A 59 14.29 12.33 13.31
CA GLU A 59 14.97 11.05 13.52
C GLU A 59 14.71 10.07 12.37
N ASN A 60 13.48 9.98 11.88
CA ASN A 60 13.11 9.14 10.73
C ASN A 60 13.61 9.70 9.40
N ASN A 61 13.76 11.01 9.25
CA ASN A 61 14.39 11.62 8.08
C ASN A 61 15.88 11.22 7.95
N ARG A 62 16.56 10.81 9.03
CA ARG A 62 17.89 10.20 8.95
C ARG A 62 17.88 8.87 8.19
N PHE A 63 16.76 8.17 8.15
CA PHE A 63 16.60 6.89 7.43
C PHE A 63 15.96 7.04 6.04
N GLY A 64 15.61 8.26 5.62
CA GLY A 64 15.08 8.54 4.27
C GLY A 64 13.70 7.96 3.95
N ASN A 65 12.96 7.53 4.97
CA ASN A 65 11.66 6.87 4.80
C ASN A 65 10.45 7.79 4.97
N MET A 66 10.66 9.01 5.50
CA MET A 66 9.60 9.99 5.74
C MET A 66 9.69 11.13 4.74
N ILE A 67 8.55 11.51 4.23
CA ILE A 67 8.39 12.62 3.28
C ILE A 67 7.51 13.66 3.95
N ASP A 68 8.00 14.88 4.10
CA ASP A 68 7.17 16.02 4.45
C ASP A 68 6.63 16.66 3.17
N TRP A 69 5.34 16.56 2.98
CA TRP A 69 4.62 17.15 1.86
C TRP A 69 3.68 18.24 2.38
N ASN A 70 4.11 19.49 2.32
CA ASN A 70 3.32 20.65 2.79
C ASN A 70 2.75 20.46 4.21
N GLY A 71 3.54 19.88 5.12
CA GLY A 71 3.13 19.58 6.49
C GLY A 71 2.40 18.25 6.68
N HIS A 72 2.17 17.48 5.62
CA HIS A 72 1.67 16.11 5.69
C HIS A 72 2.84 15.13 5.73
N ILE A 73 2.90 14.34 6.79
CA ILE A 73 3.97 13.35 6.95
C ILE A 73 3.54 12.02 6.35
N ILE A 74 4.27 11.60 5.33
CA ILE A 74 4.01 10.39 4.55
C ILE A 74 5.19 9.45 4.73
N GLU A 75 4.93 8.24 5.21
CA GLU A 75 5.95 7.19 5.28
C GLU A 75 5.98 6.42 3.95
N LYS A 76 7.19 6.22 3.44
CA LYS A 76 7.48 5.28 2.36
C LYS A 76 8.11 4.03 2.93
N SER A 77 7.53 2.87 2.67
CA SER A 77 8.08 1.57 3.10
C SER A 77 8.05 0.55 1.97
N ILE A 78 9.03 -0.36 1.97
CA ILE A 78 9.07 -1.52 1.08
C ILE A 78 8.72 -2.74 1.91
N ILE A 79 7.70 -3.47 1.46
CA ILE A 79 7.09 -4.56 2.21
C ILE A 79 6.97 -5.77 1.29
N ASN A 80 7.06 -6.96 1.89
CA ASN A 80 6.80 -8.21 1.20
C ASN A 80 5.47 -8.81 1.69
N SER A 81 4.68 -9.32 0.74
CA SER A 81 3.43 -10.02 1.04
C SER A 81 3.18 -11.10 0.00
N GLN A 82 2.31 -12.06 0.31
CA GLN A 82 1.88 -13.04 -0.68
C GLN A 82 0.83 -12.46 -1.61
N LEU A 83 0.83 -12.89 -2.86
CA LEU A 83 -0.14 -12.47 -3.86
C LEU A 83 -1.58 -12.75 -3.43
N LEU A 84 -1.82 -13.86 -2.73
CA LEU A 84 -3.12 -14.20 -2.15
C LEU A 84 -3.71 -13.08 -1.29
N ASN A 85 -2.88 -12.41 -0.47
CA ASN A 85 -3.36 -11.31 0.37
C ASN A 85 -3.88 -10.12 -0.45
N PHE A 86 -3.25 -9.83 -1.58
CA PHE A 86 -3.73 -8.78 -2.49
C PHE A 86 -5.00 -9.21 -3.21
N TYR A 87 -5.07 -10.47 -3.64
CA TYR A 87 -6.27 -11.01 -4.25
C TYR A 87 -7.48 -10.92 -3.30
N LEU A 88 -7.33 -11.39 -2.06
CA LEU A 88 -8.41 -11.32 -1.06
C LEU A 88 -8.82 -9.88 -0.77
N LYS A 89 -7.86 -8.96 -0.60
CA LYS A 89 -8.16 -7.53 -0.43
C LYS A 89 -8.90 -6.93 -1.64
N ASN A 90 -8.61 -7.39 -2.84
CA ASN A 90 -9.35 -6.98 -4.05
C ASN A 90 -10.79 -7.48 -4.04
N GLU A 91 -11.01 -8.75 -3.69
CA GLU A 91 -12.36 -9.34 -3.58
C GLU A 91 -13.21 -8.64 -2.51
N GLU A 92 -12.59 -8.18 -1.44
CA GLU A 92 -13.23 -7.37 -0.39
C GLU A 92 -13.48 -5.92 -0.82
N GLY A 93 -13.07 -5.51 -2.02
CA GLY A 93 -13.17 -4.13 -2.50
C GLY A 93 -12.25 -3.16 -1.75
N ASN A 94 -11.16 -3.67 -1.19
CA ASN A 94 -10.17 -2.89 -0.45
C ASN A 94 -9.00 -2.42 -1.31
N ILE A 95 -8.96 -2.79 -2.60
CA ILE A 95 -7.98 -2.29 -3.57
C ILE A 95 -8.67 -1.50 -4.67
N ASN A 96 -8.32 -0.23 -4.83
CA ASN A 96 -8.70 0.59 -5.97
C ASN A 96 -7.65 0.45 -7.07
N LEU A 97 -7.92 -0.37 -8.08
CA LEU A 97 -7.05 -0.57 -9.25
C LEU A 97 -7.17 0.58 -10.27
N SER A 98 -8.19 1.42 -10.17
CA SER A 98 -8.52 2.42 -11.18
C SER A 98 -8.82 3.80 -10.59
N PRO A 99 -7.88 4.41 -9.83
CA PRO A 99 -8.05 5.78 -9.42
C PRO A 99 -8.15 6.72 -10.63
N GLU A 100 -8.75 7.91 -10.46
CA GLU A 100 -9.10 8.83 -11.55
C GLU A 100 -7.92 9.26 -12.42
N TYR A 101 -6.72 9.30 -11.85
CA TYR A 101 -5.51 9.68 -12.57
C TYR A 101 -4.88 8.51 -13.33
N GLN A 102 -5.29 7.27 -13.08
CA GLN A 102 -4.79 6.10 -13.80
C GLN A 102 -5.33 6.04 -15.23
N ARG A 103 -4.54 5.44 -16.10
CA ARG A 103 -4.99 5.09 -17.46
C ARG A 103 -5.89 3.86 -17.42
N ASP A 104 -6.65 3.68 -18.49
CA ASP A 104 -7.42 2.46 -18.69
C ASP A 104 -6.55 1.21 -18.79
N PHE A 105 -7.17 0.05 -18.65
CA PHE A 105 -6.50 -1.21 -18.92
C PHE A 105 -6.22 -1.33 -20.43
N VAL A 106 -4.96 -1.56 -20.80
CA VAL A 106 -4.53 -1.54 -22.22
C VAL A 106 -3.83 -2.82 -22.69
N TRP A 107 -3.54 -3.76 -21.77
CA TRP A 107 -2.90 -5.00 -22.18
C TRP A 107 -3.84 -5.88 -23.01
N THR A 108 -3.30 -6.38 -24.12
CA THR A 108 -3.95 -7.36 -24.96
C THR A 108 -4.04 -8.72 -24.25
N LEU A 109 -4.91 -9.60 -24.73
CA LEU A 109 -5.00 -10.96 -24.23
C LEU A 109 -3.63 -11.67 -24.24
N LYS A 110 -2.89 -11.53 -25.35
CA LYS A 110 -1.56 -12.10 -25.48
C LYS A 110 -0.59 -11.60 -24.39
N GLN A 111 -0.55 -10.30 -24.12
CA GLN A 111 0.30 -9.72 -23.08
C GLN A 111 -0.08 -10.25 -21.67
N LYS A 112 -1.38 -10.39 -21.40
CA LYS A 112 -1.85 -11.02 -20.16
C LYS A 112 -1.36 -12.46 -20.04
N GLN A 113 -1.55 -13.26 -21.06
CA GLN A 113 -1.13 -14.66 -21.11
C GLN A 113 0.38 -14.83 -20.93
N GLU A 114 1.18 -14.05 -21.67
CA GLU A 114 2.64 -14.04 -21.55
C GLU A 114 3.09 -13.69 -20.13
N TYR A 115 2.42 -12.74 -19.48
CA TYR A 115 2.75 -12.33 -18.13
C TYR A 115 2.40 -13.43 -17.10
N ILE A 116 1.24 -14.07 -17.21
CA ILE A 116 0.88 -15.21 -16.35
C ILE A 116 1.85 -16.39 -16.55
N MET A 117 2.22 -16.67 -17.78
CA MET A 117 3.23 -17.69 -18.05
C MET A 117 4.61 -17.36 -17.47
N ALA A 118 5.00 -16.07 -17.46
CA ALA A 118 6.23 -15.64 -16.80
C ALA A 118 6.14 -15.82 -15.27
N LEU A 119 4.97 -15.58 -14.68
CA LEU A 119 4.71 -15.80 -13.26
C LEU A 119 4.84 -17.30 -12.91
N LEU A 120 4.19 -18.18 -13.67
CA LEU A 120 4.28 -19.62 -13.51
C LEU A 120 5.72 -20.15 -13.65
N LYS A 121 6.53 -19.53 -14.50
CA LYS A 121 7.96 -19.86 -14.68
C LYS A 121 8.88 -19.15 -13.67
N SER A 122 8.34 -18.42 -12.68
CA SER A 122 9.08 -17.62 -11.71
C SER A 122 10.05 -16.61 -12.36
N ARG A 123 9.63 -16.02 -13.49
CA ARG A 123 10.38 -15.01 -14.25
C ARG A 123 9.71 -13.63 -14.23
N ALA A 124 8.50 -13.54 -13.67
CA ALA A 124 7.81 -12.27 -13.53
C ALA A 124 8.30 -11.53 -12.28
N GLU A 125 8.29 -10.21 -12.35
CA GLU A 125 8.42 -9.34 -11.20
C GLU A 125 7.09 -8.64 -10.93
N ILE A 126 6.69 -8.63 -9.66
CA ILE A 126 5.51 -7.92 -9.19
C ILE A 126 6.00 -6.94 -8.15
N ARG A 127 6.12 -5.67 -8.54
CA ARG A 127 6.53 -4.56 -7.65
C ARG A 127 5.53 -3.41 -7.76
N PRO A 128 4.31 -3.57 -7.23
CA PRO A 128 3.34 -2.51 -7.28
C PRO A 128 3.69 -1.38 -6.31
N VAL A 129 3.17 -0.20 -6.61
CA VAL A 129 3.23 0.96 -5.72
C VAL A 129 1.82 1.29 -5.28
N PHE A 130 1.62 1.37 -3.97
CA PHE A 130 0.35 1.66 -3.35
C PHE A 130 0.39 2.92 -2.50
N ILE A 131 -0.72 3.62 -2.49
CA ILE A 131 -1.11 4.51 -1.40
C ILE A 131 -2.04 3.71 -0.50
N GLN A 132 -1.73 3.68 0.79
CA GLN A 132 -2.57 3.05 1.80
C GLN A 132 -3.22 4.11 2.67
N GLU A 133 -4.52 4.04 2.77
CA GLU A 133 -5.32 4.91 3.63
C GLU A 133 -6.22 4.07 4.55
N PHE A 134 -6.60 4.64 5.68
CA PHE A 134 -7.55 4.01 6.58
C PHE A 134 -8.91 4.69 6.50
N ASN A 135 -9.96 3.88 6.42
CA ASN A 135 -11.34 4.33 6.56
C ASN A 135 -11.96 3.62 7.78
N GLY A 136 -11.82 4.26 8.94
CA GLY A 136 -12.09 3.61 10.22
C GLY A 136 -11.09 2.48 10.48
N GLU A 137 -11.57 1.26 10.70
CA GLU A 137 -10.72 0.08 10.91
C GLU A 137 -10.29 -0.60 9.60
N ASN A 138 -10.85 -0.19 8.45
CA ASN A 138 -10.58 -0.80 7.17
C ASN A 138 -9.40 -0.14 6.46
N GLU A 139 -8.46 -0.95 6.03
CA GLU A 139 -7.37 -0.55 5.14
C GLU A 139 -7.90 -0.44 3.70
N LYS A 140 -7.55 0.64 3.02
CA LYS A 140 -7.80 0.84 1.60
C LYS A 140 -6.48 1.08 0.87
N PHE A 141 -6.31 0.37 -0.23
CA PHE A 141 -5.14 0.48 -1.09
C PHE A 141 -5.55 1.12 -2.43
N GLU A 142 -4.79 2.10 -2.86
CA GLU A 142 -4.93 2.75 -4.16
C GLU A 142 -3.68 2.47 -4.98
N VAL A 143 -3.83 1.89 -6.17
CA VAL A 143 -2.70 1.50 -7.01
C VAL A 143 -2.17 2.70 -7.77
N VAL A 144 -0.91 3.06 -7.52
CA VAL A 144 -0.18 4.10 -8.26
C VAL A 144 0.57 3.49 -9.45
N ASP A 145 1.20 2.33 -9.26
CA ASP A 145 1.78 1.51 -10.35
C ASP A 145 1.47 0.03 -10.12
N GLY A 146 1.41 -0.72 -11.21
CA GLY A 146 1.14 -2.15 -11.21
C GLY A 146 -0.26 -2.54 -11.63
N LYS A 147 -1.14 -1.59 -12.02
CA LYS A 147 -2.52 -1.85 -12.46
C LYS A 147 -2.61 -2.97 -13.48
N GLN A 148 -1.84 -2.90 -14.57
CA GLN A 148 -1.94 -3.89 -15.67
C GLN A 148 -1.58 -5.30 -15.17
N ARG A 149 -0.53 -5.39 -14.37
CA ARG A 149 -0.03 -6.64 -13.78
C ARG A 149 -1.05 -7.25 -12.82
N LEU A 150 -1.49 -6.49 -11.82
CA LEU A 150 -2.44 -6.96 -10.82
C LEU A 150 -3.79 -7.32 -11.44
N SER A 151 -4.34 -6.47 -12.33
CA SER A 151 -5.60 -6.76 -13.01
C SER A 151 -5.52 -8.04 -13.86
N SER A 152 -4.37 -8.29 -14.51
CA SER A 152 -4.18 -9.52 -15.28
C SER A 152 -4.14 -10.76 -14.39
N ILE A 153 -3.46 -10.67 -13.24
CA ILE A 153 -3.39 -11.79 -12.30
C ILE A 153 -4.77 -12.08 -11.70
N PHE A 154 -5.48 -11.05 -11.24
CA PHE A 154 -6.80 -11.22 -10.61
C PHE A 154 -7.82 -11.75 -11.62
N GLY A 155 -7.81 -11.21 -12.86
CA GLY A 155 -8.67 -11.74 -13.92
C GLY A 155 -8.36 -13.18 -14.30
N PHE A 156 -7.09 -13.61 -14.26
CA PHE A 156 -6.74 -15.00 -14.49
C PHE A 156 -7.21 -15.90 -13.33
N ILE A 157 -7.02 -15.49 -12.07
CA ILE A 157 -7.52 -16.24 -10.90
C ILE A 157 -9.05 -16.39 -10.95
N ASN A 158 -9.76 -15.40 -11.50
CA ASN A 158 -11.22 -15.41 -11.68
C ASN A 158 -11.68 -16.11 -12.97
N ASP A 159 -10.80 -16.83 -13.66
CA ASP A 159 -11.12 -17.53 -14.92
C ASP A 159 -11.66 -16.60 -16.04
N GLU A 160 -11.29 -15.30 -16.04
CA GLU A 160 -11.74 -14.36 -17.08
C GLU A 160 -11.10 -14.61 -18.44
N PHE A 161 -9.95 -15.28 -18.49
CA PHE A 161 -9.27 -15.66 -19.71
C PHE A 161 -8.35 -16.87 -19.47
N PRO A 162 -8.17 -17.74 -20.50
CA PRO A 162 -7.26 -18.87 -20.43
C PRO A 162 -5.80 -18.48 -20.78
N LEU A 163 -4.88 -19.37 -20.50
CA LEU A 163 -3.51 -19.37 -21.08
C LEU A 163 -3.57 -19.61 -22.61
N GLU A 164 -2.42 -19.50 -23.28
CA GLU A 164 -2.34 -19.67 -24.73
C GLU A 164 -2.76 -21.10 -25.20
N ASP A 165 -2.56 -22.11 -24.36
CA ASP A 165 -2.97 -23.49 -24.59
C ASP A 165 -4.43 -23.78 -24.24
N GLY A 166 -5.18 -22.77 -23.82
CA GLY A 166 -6.60 -22.88 -23.43
C GLY A 166 -6.83 -23.21 -21.96
N THR A 167 -5.79 -23.36 -21.14
CA THR A 167 -5.90 -23.71 -19.71
C THR A 167 -6.36 -22.51 -18.88
N PHE A 168 -7.45 -22.65 -18.12
CA PHE A 168 -7.91 -21.69 -17.12
C PHE A 168 -7.26 -21.92 -15.75
N PHE A 169 -7.32 -20.93 -14.86
CA PHE A 169 -6.77 -21.04 -13.52
C PHE A 169 -7.35 -22.24 -12.74
N SER A 170 -8.68 -22.42 -12.82
CA SER A 170 -9.40 -23.54 -12.18
C SER A 170 -8.94 -24.93 -12.68
N GLN A 171 -8.24 -25.01 -13.81
CA GLN A 171 -7.74 -26.24 -14.43
C GLN A 171 -6.26 -26.50 -14.15
N LEU A 172 -5.58 -25.55 -13.46
CA LEU A 172 -4.17 -25.70 -13.11
C LEU A 172 -3.96 -26.85 -12.11
N SER A 173 -2.76 -27.39 -12.09
CA SER A 173 -2.34 -28.28 -11.02
C SER A 173 -2.33 -27.56 -9.67
N GLU A 174 -2.58 -28.26 -8.57
CA GLU A 174 -2.49 -27.71 -7.21
C GLU A 174 -1.15 -26.99 -6.98
N LYS A 175 -0.05 -27.58 -7.44
CA LYS A 175 1.28 -27.00 -7.37
C LYS A 175 1.39 -25.64 -8.10
N ASP A 176 0.74 -25.48 -9.24
CA ASP A 176 0.80 -24.24 -10.02
C ASP A 176 -0.14 -23.17 -9.42
N VAL A 177 -1.28 -23.60 -8.86
CA VAL A 177 -2.16 -22.72 -8.06
C VAL A 177 -1.43 -22.17 -6.84
N GLU A 178 -0.80 -23.04 -6.03
CA GLU A 178 0.00 -22.63 -4.88
C GLU A 178 1.13 -21.68 -5.27
N LYS A 179 1.80 -21.95 -6.38
CA LYS A 179 2.89 -21.12 -6.88
C LYS A 179 2.43 -19.69 -7.23
N ILE A 180 1.24 -19.54 -7.78
CA ILE A 180 0.65 -18.23 -8.05
C ILE A 180 0.22 -17.55 -6.74
N LEU A 181 -0.59 -18.23 -5.93
CA LEU A 181 -1.19 -17.63 -4.73
C LEU A 181 -0.13 -17.25 -3.68
N HIS A 182 0.90 -18.04 -3.53
CA HIS A 182 2.00 -17.80 -2.58
C HIS A 182 3.21 -17.08 -3.20
N PHE A 183 3.06 -16.53 -4.41
CA PHE A 183 4.11 -15.71 -4.99
C PHE A 183 4.41 -14.51 -4.09
N ASN A 184 5.70 -14.33 -3.78
CA ASN A 184 6.12 -13.20 -2.94
C ASN A 184 6.14 -11.91 -3.75
N VAL A 185 5.34 -10.95 -3.33
CA VAL A 185 5.21 -9.61 -3.93
C VAL A 185 5.95 -8.61 -3.06
N GLU A 186 7.04 -8.04 -3.58
CA GLU A 186 7.67 -6.88 -2.98
C GLU A 186 6.93 -5.61 -3.47
N TYR A 187 6.41 -4.80 -2.55
CA TYR A 187 5.68 -3.60 -2.93
C TYR A 187 6.13 -2.37 -2.15
N THR A 188 6.05 -1.22 -2.81
CA THR A 188 6.25 0.06 -2.16
C THR A 188 4.91 0.61 -1.68
N ARG A 189 4.88 1.04 -0.42
CA ARG A 189 3.72 1.63 0.21
C ARG A 189 4.02 3.05 0.66
N PHE A 190 3.06 3.94 0.39
CA PHE A 190 3.00 5.29 0.96
C PHE A 190 1.80 5.36 1.89
N ILE A 191 2.01 5.78 3.12
CA ILE A 191 0.98 5.83 4.17
C ILE A 191 1.12 7.10 5.00
N SER A 192 -0.02 7.70 5.38
CA SER A 192 -0.08 8.74 6.41
C SER A 192 -0.91 8.23 7.58
N PHE A 193 -0.39 8.42 8.78
CA PHE A 193 -1.07 7.97 10.01
C PHE A 193 -1.95 9.04 10.64
N SER A 194 -1.80 10.30 10.22
CA SER A 194 -2.52 11.43 10.80
C SER A 194 -3.70 11.89 9.95
N ASP A 195 -3.53 11.85 8.63
CA ASP A 195 -4.47 12.44 7.67
C ASP A 195 -4.55 11.60 6.40
N LYS A 196 -5.50 11.92 5.53
CA LYS A 196 -5.50 11.41 4.17
C LYS A 196 -4.28 11.94 3.43
N ILE A 197 -3.71 11.11 2.57
CA ILE A 197 -2.63 11.55 1.68
C ILE A 197 -3.19 12.59 0.72
N PRO A 198 -2.55 13.78 0.63
CA PRO A 198 -3.00 14.86 -0.26
C PRO A 198 -3.11 14.40 -1.72
N TYR A 199 -4.14 14.88 -2.40
CA TYR A 199 -4.40 14.45 -3.77
C TYR A 199 -3.32 14.93 -4.76
N ASP A 200 -2.77 16.13 -4.54
CA ASP A 200 -1.63 16.66 -5.31
C ASP A 200 -0.38 15.77 -5.16
N PHE A 201 -0.09 15.26 -3.96
CA PHE A 201 0.96 14.26 -3.75
C PHE A 201 0.71 12.99 -4.58
N LYS A 202 -0.53 12.48 -4.60
CA LYS A 202 -0.88 11.29 -5.38
C LYS A 202 -0.61 11.50 -6.87
N LEU A 203 -0.98 12.67 -7.40
CA LEU A 203 -0.77 13.03 -8.80
C LEU A 203 0.72 13.16 -9.15
N GLU A 204 1.51 13.80 -8.28
CA GLU A 204 2.95 13.96 -8.49
C GLU A 204 3.67 12.62 -8.42
N LEU A 205 3.37 11.80 -7.42
CA LEU A 205 3.90 10.45 -7.29
C LEU A 205 3.59 9.60 -8.53
N PHE A 206 2.34 9.66 -9.02
CA PHE A 206 1.94 8.96 -10.23
C PHE A 206 2.75 9.40 -11.44
N LEU A 207 2.92 10.72 -11.63
CA LEU A 207 3.73 11.25 -12.73
C LEU A 207 5.20 10.85 -12.59
N GLU A 208 5.77 10.94 -11.40
CA GLU A 208 7.17 10.60 -11.16
C GLU A 208 7.48 9.15 -11.50
N ILE A 209 6.64 8.23 -11.08
CA ILE A 209 6.84 6.80 -11.30
C ILE A 209 6.62 6.43 -12.76
N ASN A 210 5.56 6.94 -13.38
CA ASN A 210 5.16 6.49 -14.71
C ASN A 210 5.89 7.22 -15.85
N VAL A 211 6.37 8.46 -15.64
CA VAL A 211 7.18 9.16 -16.66
C VAL A 211 8.57 8.55 -16.78
N LYS A 212 9.12 7.97 -15.73
CA LYS A 212 10.45 7.32 -15.74
C LYS A 212 10.44 5.88 -16.29
N GLY A 213 9.29 5.20 -16.35
CA GLY A 213 9.23 3.74 -16.56
C GLY A 213 8.62 3.24 -17.86
N THR A 214 7.53 3.79 -18.33
CA THR A 214 6.83 3.32 -19.53
C THR A 214 6.28 4.52 -20.30
N GLU A 215 6.33 4.50 -21.62
CA GLU A 215 5.79 5.59 -22.44
C GLU A 215 4.29 5.80 -22.17
N MET A 216 4.00 6.73 -21.28
CA MET A 216 2.66 7.30 -21.16
C MET A 216 2.38 8.17 -22.35
N SER A 217 1.14 8.12 -22.87
CA SER A 217 0.74 9.04 -23.91
C SER A 217 0.82 10.49 -23.41
N LYS A 218 1.19 11.41 -24.30
CA LYS A 218 1.20 12.86 -23.98
C LYS A 218 -0.17 13.33 -23.46
N GLU A 219 -1.25 12.73 -23.94
CA GLU A 219 -2.62 13.03 -23.50
C GLU A 219 -2.84 12.66 -22.03
N GLN A 220 -2.40 11.47 -21.62
CA GLN A 220 -2.53 11.03 -20.22
C GLN A 220 -1.70 11.91 -19.27
N ILE A 221 -0.47 12.23 -19.65
CA ILE A 221 0.39 13.14 -18.88
C ILE A 221 -0.29 14.52 -18.75
N ASN A 222 -0.86 15.06 -19.85
CA ASN A 222 -1.54 16.35 -19.83
C ASN A 222 -2.82 16.31 -19.00
N LYS A 223 -3.57 15.19 -19.02
CA LYS A 223 -4.75 14.99 -18.16
C LYS A 223 -4.37 15.14 -16.70
N VAL A 224 -3.37 14.39 -16.23
CA VAL A 224 -2.93 14.40 -14.83
C VAL A 224 -2.36 15.77 -14.44
N LYS A 225 -1.56 16.40 -15.29
CA LYS A 225 -1.06 17.77 -15.06
C LYS A 225 -2.17 18.82 -14.97
N LYS A 226 -3.28 18.65 -15.70
CA LYS A 226 -4.44 19.52 -15.55
C LYS A 226 -5.15 19.31 -14.22
N MET A 227 -5.27 18.05 -13.76
CA MET A 227 -5.84 17.73 -12.44
C MET A 227 -5.02 18.40 -11.34
N ALA A 228 -3.68 18.35 -11.42
CA ALA A 228 -2.78 18.98 -10.44
C ALA A 228 -2.83 20.51 -10.43
N LYS A 229 -3.26 21.18 -11.53
CA LYS A 229 -3.39 22.65 -11.61
C LYS A 229 -4.73 23.18 -11.09
N ASN A 230 -5.70 22.31 -10.88
CA ASN A 230 -7.06 22.68 -10.46
C ASN A 230 -7.26 22.49 -8.94
N ILE A 231 -6.20 22.16 -8.21
CA ILE A 231 -6.13 22.06 -6.75
C ILE A 231 -5.50 23.33 -6.20
#